data_f2c7d24b9b3e41e7a9e851cbb1999a7e
#
_entry.id   f2c7d24b9b3e41e7a9e851cbb1999a7e
#
_cell.length_a   1.000
_cell.length_b   1.000
_cell.length_c   1.000
_cell.angle_alpha   90.00
_cell.angle_beta   90.00
_cell.angle_gamma   90.00
#
_symmetry.space_group_name_H-M   'P 1'
#
loop_
_entity.id
_entity.type
_entity.pdbx_description
1 polymer ?
#
loop_
_entity_poly.entity_id
_entity_poly.type
_entity_poly.pdbx_seq_one_letter_code
_entity_poly.pdbx_strand_id
1 'polypeptide(L)'
;FILLTVIILTGCSKYQKIYKSTDNDLKYEAAIAFYEKKDYYRALQLFDQIIPAFRGTEREEKISYYYAYAYYYQKDYILAGYYFKRFADTYPTSRYNEECLFMTAYCSYLNSPPYYLDQTSTVDAIRDFQVFINRYPTSSRVPRANELIDQLRLKLEEKYYRISLL
;
A
#
# COMPACT_ATOMS: atom_id res chain seq x y z
N PHE A 1 35.08 17.02 -7.10
CA PHE A 1 34.70 15.85 -6.29
C PHE A 1 34.38 16.18 -4.84
N ILE A 2 35.13 17.07 -4.18
CA ILE A 2 34.96 17.43 -2.75
C ILE A 2 33.65 18.21 -2.51
N LEU A 3 33.20 19.05 -3.44
CA LEU A 3 31.98 19.85 -3.30
C LEU A 3 30.70 19.00 -3.30
N LEU A 4 30.69 17.90 -4.05
CA LEU A 4 29.53 16.99 -4.14
C LEU A 4 29.32 16.19 -2.85
N THR A 5 30.42 15.88 -2.14
CA THR A 5 30.39 15.08 -0.89
C THR A 5 29.80 15.87 0.29
N VAL A 6 30.00 17.21 0.31
CA VAL A 6 29.48 18.10 1.39
C VAL A 6 27.95 18.21 1.35
N ILE A 7 27.34 18.19 0.16
CA ILE A 7 25.88 18.32 0.01
C ILE A 7 25.15 17.07 0.57
N ILE A 8 25.74 15.89 0.47
CA ILE A 8 25.17 14.64 0.96
C ILE A 8 25.16 14.60 2.51
N LEU A 9 26.18 15.17 3.16
CA LEU A 9 26.31 15.18 4.63
C LEU A 9 25.28 16.09 5.31
N THR A 10 24.89 17.21 4.69
CA THR A 10 23.91 18.13 5.28
C THR A 10 22.49 17.59 5.31
N GLY A 11 22.10 16.77 4.32
CA GLY A 11 20.77 16.16 4.25
C GLY A 11 20.53 15.10 5.35
N CYS A 12 21.54 14.29 5.67
CA CYS A 12 21.49 13.30 6.74
C CYS A 12 21.35 13.96 8.13
N SER A 13 22.06 15.06 8.39
CA SER A 13 22.00 15.78 9.65
C SER A 13 20.59 16.36 9.94
N LYS A 14 19.93 16.93 8.93
CA LYS A 14 18.58 17.50 9.08
C LYS A 14 17.53 16.44 9.39
N TYR A 15 17.54 15.31 8.66
CA TYR A 15 16.63 14.21 8.91
C TYR A 15 16.79 13.64 10.32
N GLN A 16 18.04 13.41 10.77
CA GLN A 16 18.32 12.88 12.09
C GLN A 16 17.81 13.78 13.22
N LYS A 17 17.84 15.09 13.05
CA LYS A 17 17.27 16.05 14.03
C LYS A 17 15.74 15.88 14.13
N ILE A 18 15.05 15.76 12.97
CA ILE A 18 13.60 15.54 12.93
C ILE A 18 13.26 14.18 13.55
N TYR A 19 13.96 13.12 13.15
CA TYR A 19 13.72 11.76 13.61
C TYR A 19 13.83 11.64 15.15
N LYS A 20 14.80 12.32 15.77
CA LYS A 20 15.02 12.35 17.21
C LYS A 20 14.16 13.37 17.96
N SER A 21 13.45 14.25 17.27
CA SER A 21 12.56 15.23 17.89
C SER A 21 11.43 14.54 18.68
N THR A 22 10.92 15.16 19.70
CA THR A 22 9.69 14.78 20.40
C THR A 22 8.46 15.47 19.85
N ASP A 23 8.63 16.41 18.91
CA ASP A 23 7.58 17.17 18.26
C ASP A 23 6.90 16.32 17.16
N ASN A 24 5.70 15.83 17.44
CA ASN A 24 4.92 15.01 16.53
C ASN A 24 4.37 15.81 15.33
N ASP A 25 4.08 17.09 15.48
CA ASP A 25 3.62 17.95 14.39
C ASP A 25 4.77 18.16 13.38
N LEU A 26 5.97 18.46 13.86
CA LEU A 26 7.16 18.56 13.03
C LEU A 26 7.43 17.25 12.25
N LYS A 27 7.28 16.09 12.90
CA LYS A 27 7.44 14.79 12.25
C LYS A 27 6.37 14.53 11.21
N TYR A 28 5.13 14.91 11.49
CA TYR A 28 4.02 14.77 10.54
C TYR A 28 4.28 15.54 9.26
N GLU A 29 4.59 16.85 9.37
CA GLU A 29 4.88 17.67 8.20
C GLU A 29 6.09 17.15 7.40
N ALA A 30 7.13 16.70 8.10
CA ALA A 30 8.31 16.11 7.47
C ALA A 30 7.98 14.78 6.77
N ALA A 31 7.17 13.91 7.37
CA ALA A 31 6.76 12.64 6.78
C ALA A 31 5.99 12.86 5.47
N ILE A 32 5.03 13.81 5.46
CA ILE A 32 4.31 14.20 4.25
C ILE A 32 5.28 14.75 3.19
N ALA A 33 6.20 15.63 3.57
CA ALA A 33 7.17 16.20 2.64
C ALA A 33 8.13 15.14 2.05
N PHE A 34 8.52 14.11 2.82
CA PHE A 34 9.30 12.98 2.30
C PHE A 34 8.46 12.11 1.35
N TYR A 35 7.20 11.84 1.69
CA TYR A 35 6.30 11.10 0.83
C TYR A 35 6.12 11.79 -0.54
N GLU A 36 5.86 13.10 -0.55
CA GLU A 36 5.70 13.89 -1.78
C GLU A 36 6.96 13.89 -2.66
N LYS A 37 8.15 13.85 -2.01
CA LYS A 37 9.45 13.70 -2.69
C LYS A 37 9.76 12.26 -3.12
N LYS A 38 8.81 11.32 -2.92
CA LYS A 38 8.97 9.88 -3.19
C LYS A 38 10.07 9.21 -2.35
N ASP A 39 10.46 9.83 -1.24
CA ASP A 39 11.34 9.23 -0.25
C ASP A 39 10.50 8.44 0.77
N TYR A 40 9.91 7.36 0.27
CA TYR A 40 8.97 6.56 1.04
C TYR A 40 9.60 5.89 2.25
N TYR A 41 10.89 5.57 2.18
CA TYR A 41 11.61 4.98 3.29
C TYR A 41 11.64 5.91 4.53
N ARG A 42 12.05 7.17 4.34
CA ARG A 42 12.06 8.14 5.45
C ARG A 42 10.65 8.52 5.89
N ALA A 43 9.70 8.60 4.96
CA ALA A 43 8.30 8.86 5.28
C ALA A 43 7.76 7.77 6.22
N LEU A 44 7.96 6.48 5.91
CA LEU A 44 7.52 5.36 6.72
C LEU A 44 8.09 5.41 8.13
N GLN A 45 9.41 5.65 8.27
CA GLN A 45 10.05 5.72 9.58
C GLN A 45 9.47 6.83 10.47
N LEU A 46 9.06 7.96 9.89
CA LEU A 46 8.41 9.03 10.64
C LEU A 46 6.95 8.70 10.94
N PHE A 47 6.21 8.13 9.98
CA PHE A 47 4.84 7.69 10.20
C PHE A 47 4.75 6.67 11.34
N ASP A 48 5.65 5.69 11.39
CA ASP A 48 5.73 4.69 12.47
C ASP A 48 5.78 5.33 13.86
N GLN A 49 6.53 6.43 13.98
CA GLN A 49 6.69 7.12 15.26
C GLN A 49 5.46 7.92 15.67
N ILE A 50 4.71 8.46 14.69
CA ILE A 50 3.62 9.40 14.97
C ILE A 50 2.22 8.77 14.97
N ILE A 51 2.02 7.61 14.34
CA ILE A 51 0.71 6.93 14.32
C ILE A 51 0.11 6.82 15.73
N PRO A 52 0.84 6.40 16.79
CA PRO A 52 0.27 6.31 18.13
C PRO A 52 -0.19 7.66 18.70
N ALA A 53 0.50 8.75 18.35
CA ALA A 53 0.23 10.09 18.87
C ALA A 53 -1.01 10.74 18.22
N PHE A 54 -1.34 10.36 16.98
CA PHE A 54 -2.49 10.93 16.26
C PHE A 54 -3.73 10.01 16.27
N ARG A 55 -3.72 8.95 17.09
CA ARG A 55 -4.85 8.01 17.18
C ARG A 55 -6.16 8.70 17.52
N GLY A 56 -7.22 8.41 16.75
CA GLY A 56 -8.55 9.00 16.91
C GLY A 56 -8.70 10.41 16.35
N THR A 57 -7.71 10.94 15.62
CA THR A 57 -7.77 12.24 14.97
C THR A 57 -7.95 12.11 13.45
N GLU A 58 -8.41 13.19 12.78
CA GLU A 58 -8.45 13.24 11.30
C GLU A 58 -7.07 13.00 10.65
N ARG A 59 -6.00 13.33 11.36
CA ARG A 59 -4.63 13.10 10.87
C ARG A 59 -4.28 11.61 10.83
N GLU A 60 -4.81 10.80 11.74
CA GLU A 60 -4.58 9.35 11.72
C GLU A 60 -5.09 8.72 10.41
N GLU A 61 -6.28 9.12 9.94
CA GLU A 61 -6.82 8.64 8.67
C GLU A 61 -5.86 8.96 7.51
N LYS A 62 -5.42 10.22 7.44
CA LYS A 62 -4.49 10.67 6.39
C LYS A 62 -3.14 9.97 6.45
N ILE A 63 -2.58 9.81 7.66
CA ILE A 63 -1.33 9.08 7.87
C ILE A 63 -1.49 7.62 7.41
N SER A 64 -2.56 6.95 7.82
CA SER A 64 -2.83 5.54 7.48
C SER A 64 -2.93 5.33 5.97
N TYR A 65 -3.56 6.26 5.25
CA TYR A 65 -3.65 6.25 3.80
C TYR A 65 -2.27 6.38 3.13
N TYR A 66 -1.48 7.39 3.51
CA TYR A 66 -0.13 7.58 2.96
C TYR A 66 0.83 6.46 3.35
N TYR A 67 0.66 5.88 4.53
CA TYR A 67 1.45 4.76 5.01
C TYR A 67 1.26 3.52 4.11
N ALA A 68 0.02 3.17 3.78
CA ALA A 68 -0.28 2.09 2.86
C ALA A 68 0.31 2.33 1.46
N TYR A 69 0.17 3.55 0.94
CA TYR A 69 0.75 3.92 -0.35
C TYR A 69 2.28 3.96 -0.34
N ALA A 70 2.91 4.34 0.76
CA ALA A 70 4.37 4.33 0.85
C ALA A 70 4.94 2.91 0.71
N TYR A 71 4.30 1.89 1.31
CA TYR A 71 4.64 0.48 1.07
C TYR A 71 4.37 0.06 -0.38
N TYR A 72 3.24 0.47 -0.95
CA TYR A 72 2.91 0.18 -2.34
C TYR A 72 3.98 0.70 -3.31
N TYR A 73 4.43 1.94 -3.14
CA TYR A 73 5.46 2.52 -3.99
C TYR A 73 6.86 1.93 -3.75
N GLN A 74 7.11 1.35 -2.57
CA GLN A 74 8.31 0.54 -2.31
C GLN A 74 8.19 -0.89 -2.90
N LYS A 75 7.05 -1.22 -3.53
CA LYS A 75 6.73 -2.54 -4.08
C LYS A 75 6.62 -3.64 -3.03
N ASP A 76 6.46 -3.27 -1.77
CA ASP A 76 6.10 -4.20 -0.71
C ASP A 76 4.56 -4.38 -0.71
N TYR A 77 4.09 -5.18 -1.68
CA TYR A 77 2.67 -5.36 -1.90
C TYR A 77 1.99 -6.17 -0.79
N ILE A 78 2.75 -6.97 -0.04
CA ILE A 78 2.21 -7.72 1.11
C ILE A 78 1.81 -6.73 2.20
N LEU A 79 2.74 -5.88 2.64
CA LEU A 79 2.45 -4.89 3.66
C LEU A 79 1.47 -3.82 3.14
N ALA A 80 1.61 -3.37 1.90
CA ALA A 80 0.66 -2.44 1.31
C ALA A 80 -0.77 -2.96 1.35
N GLY A 81 -1.01 -4.20 0.89
CA GLY A 81 -2.33 -4.83 0.90
C GLY A 81 -2.90 -4.95 2.32
N TYR A 82 -2.06 -5.33 3.28
CA TYR A 82 -2.45 -5.37 4.69
C TYR A 82 -2.90 -4.00 5.21
N TYR A 83 -2.13 -2.94 4.94
CA TYR A 83 -2.45 -1.60 5.44
C TYR A 83 -3.63 -0.95 4.69
N PHE A 84 -3.81 -1.20 3.40
CA PHE A 84 -5.01 -0.79 2.67
C PHE A 84 -6.26 -1.48 3.21
N LYS A 85 -6.20 -2.79 3.47
CA LYS A 85 -7.30 -3.52 4.09
C LYS A 85 -7.63 -2.96 5.48
N ARG A 86 -6.61 -2.79 6.32
CA ARG A 86 -6.77 -2.20 7.65
C ARG A 86 -7.40 -0.81 7.59
N PHE A 87 -6.99 0.03 6.62
CA PHE A 87 -7.62 1.33 6.39
C PHE A 87 -9.10 1.18 6.07
N ALA A 88 -9.44 0.31 5.10
CA ALA A 88 -10.84 0.11 4.68
C ALA A 88 -11.73 -0.42 5.81
N ASP A 89 -11.20 -1.26 6.68
CA ASP A 89 -11.91 -1.80 7.85
C ASP A 89 -12.06 -0.75 8.97
N THR A 90 -11.04 0.10 9.18
CA THR A 90 -11.01 1.10 10.25
C THR A 90 -11.85 2.34 9.91
N TYR A 91 -11.86 2.75 8.63
CA TYR A 91 -12.52 3.97 8.15
C TYR A 91 -13.59 3.65 7.08
N PRO A 92 -14.69 2.95 7.44
CA PRO A 92 -15.68 2.44 6.48
C PRO A 92 -16.44 3.55 5.74
N THR A 93 -16.49 4.77 6.29
CA THR A 93 -17.17 5.94 5.72
C THR A 93 -16.21 6.94 5.08
N SER A 94 -14.91 6.65 5.08
CA SER A 94 -13.91 7.51 4.46
C SER A 94 -14.13 7.63 2.95
N ARG A 95 -13.88 8.81 2.40
CA ARG A 95 -13.84 9.03 0.94
C ARG A 95 -12.76 8.19 0.24
N TYR A 96 -11.76 7.72 0.97
CA TYR A 96 -10.68 6.88 0.46
C TYR A 96 -10.99 5.38 0.58
N ASN A 97 -12.11 4.99 1.23
CA ASN A 97 -12.42 3.59 1.51
C ASN A 97 -12.55 2.75 0.24
N GLU A 98 -13.27 3.26 -0.76
CA GLU A 98 -13.43 2.60 -2.06
C GLU A 98 -12.06 2.30 -2.71
N GLU A 99 -11.19 3.30 -2.74
CA GLU A 99 -9.87 3.17 -3.31
C GLU A 99 -8.99 2.19 -2.53
N CYS A 100 -8.99 2.28 -1.19
CA CYS A 100 -8.21 1.38 -0.35
C CYS A 100 -8.68 -0.09 -0.49
N LEU A 101 -9.99 -0.32 -0.61
CA LEU A 101 -10.51 -1.66 -0.82
C LEU A 101 -10.10 -2.22 -2.20
N PHE A 102 -10.13 -1.39 -3.25
CA PHE A 102 -9.59 -1.77 -4.56
C PHE A 102 -8.08 -2.05 -4.48
N MET A 103 -7.31 -1.20 -3.82
CA MET A 103 -5.86 -1.35 -3.68
C MET A 103 -5.47 -2.58 -2.86
N THR A 104 -6.29 -3.01 -1.91
CA THR A 104 -6.13 -4.30 -1.21
C THR A 104 -6.10 -5.46 -2.22
N ALA A 105 -7.13 -5.55 -3.04
CA ALA A 105 -7.21 -6.59 -4.08
C ALA A 105 -6.10 -6.46 -5.13
N TYR A 106 -5.76 -5.23 -5.50
CA TYR A 106 -4.70 -4.97 -6.48
C TYR A 106 -3.32 -5.36 -5.98
N CYS A 107 -3.02 -5.16 -4.70
CA CYS A 107 -1.79 -5.65 -4.09
C CYS A 107 -1.73 -7.17 -4.06
N SER A 108 -2.84 -7.86 -3.76
CA SER A 108 -2.95 -9.31 -3.84
C SER A 108 -2.72 -9.82 -5.28
N TYR A 109 -3.26 -9.11 -6.28
CA TYR A 109 -3.01 -9.39 -7.70
C TYR A 109 -1.52 -9.25 -8.06
N LEU A 110 -0.85 -8.19 -7.63
CA LEU A 110 0.58 -7.97 -7.88
C LEU A 110 1.47 -9.01 -7.19
N ASN A 111 1.00 -9.58 -6.10
CA ASN A 111 1.67 -10.68 -5.38
C ASN A 111 1.34 -12.07 -5.93
N SER A 112 0.40 -12.19 -6.85
CA SER A 112 0.02 -13.47 -7.44
C SER A 112 1.19 -14.06 -8.23
N PRO A 113 1.71 -15.25 -7.85
CA PRO A 113 2.89 -15.82 -8.46
C PRO A 113 2.61 -16.41 -9.85
N PRO A 114 3.65 -16.85 -10.60
CA PRO A 114 3.48 -17.64 -11.80
C PRO A 114 2.66 -18.92 -11.53
N TYR A 115 1.97 -19.45 -12.56
CA TYR A 115 1.03 -20.56 -12.44
C TYR A 115 1.59 -21.84 -11.82
N TYR A 116 2.88 -22.10 -11.99
CA TYR A 116 3.55 -23.32 -11.49
C TYR A 116 3.86 -23.30 -9.98
N LEU A 117 3.72 -22.15 -9.33
CA LEU A 117 3.87 -22.01 -7.87
C LEU A 117 2.53 -22.16 -7.15
N ASP A 118 2.52 -22.08 -5.82
CA ASP A 118 1.31 -22.03 -5.02
C ASP A 118 0.43 -20.85 -5.42
N GLN A 119 -0.87 -21.07 -5.56
CA GLN A 119 -1.83 -20.10 -6.07
C GLN A 119 -2.74 -19.48 -4.98
N THR A 120 -2.41 -19.66 -3.71
CA THR A 120 -3.21 -19.10 -2.60
C THR A 120 -3.41 -17.60 -2.76
N SER A 121 -2.34 -16.84 -3.05
CA SER A 121 -2.43 -15.38 -3.29
C SER A 121 -3.29 -15.02 -4.51
N THR A 122 -3.33 -15.89 -5.53
CA THR A 122 -4.19 -15.70 -6.71
C THR A 122 -5.67 -15.85 -6.35
N VAL A 123 -6.01 -16.86 -5.55
CA VAL A 123 -7.38 -17.07 -5.09
C VAL A 123 -7.82 -15.96 -4.14
N ASP A 124 -6.93 -15.51 -3.25
CA ASP A 124 -7.18 -14.38 -2.36
C ASP A 124 -7.44 -13.09 -3.14
N ALA A 125 -6.65 -12.82 -4.20
CA ALA A 125 -6.86 -11.64 -5.05
C ALA A 125 -8.24 -11.66 -5.74
N ILE A 126 -8.69 -12.80 -6.27
CA ILE A 126 -10.01 -12.94 -6.87
C ILE A 126 -11.10 -12.64 -5.84
N ARG A 127 -10.98 -13.22 -4.63
CA ARG A 127 -11.92 -12.96 -3.54
C ARG A 127 -11.97 -11.49 -3.14
N ASP A 128 -10.81 -10.85 -3.00
CA ASP A 128 -10.72 -9.45 -2.58
C ASP A 128 -11.33 -8.50 -3.64
N PHE A 129 -11.15 -8.77 -4.94
CA PHE A 129 -11.84 -8.03 -6.00
C PHE A 129 -13.35 -8.25 -5.97
N GLN A 130 -13.83 -9.46 -5.69
CA GLN A 130 -15.26 -9.73 -5.53
C GLN A 130 -15.86 -8.97 -4.34
N VAL A 131 -15.14 -8.90 -3.22
CA VAL A 131 -15.54 -8.08 -2.07
C VAL A 131 -15.64 -6.60 -2.46
N PHE A 132 -14.67 -6.07 -3.22
CA PHE A 132 -14.71 -4.71 -3.74
C PHE A 132 -15.93 -4.47 -4.62
N ILE A 133 -16.18 -5.33 -5.62
CA ILE A 133 -17.30 -5.20 -6.57
C ILE A 133 -18.64 -5.24 -5.83
N ASN A 134 -18.79 -6.16 -4.87
CA ASN A 134 -20.03 -6.28 -4.09
C ASN A 134 -20.30 -5.04 -3.22
N ARG A 135 -19.24 -4.43 -2.68
CA ARG A 135 -19.37 -3.24 -1.83
C ARG A 135 -19.59 -1.96 -2.64
N TYR A 136 -18.99 -1.87 -3.84
CA TYR A 136 -19.03 -0.70 -4.71
C TYR A 136 -19.46 -1.06 -6.14
N PRO A 137 -20.69 -1.56 -6.35
CA PRO A 137 -21.10 -2.09 -7.65
C PRO A 137 -21.19 -1.02 -8.77
N THR A 138 -21.31 0.25 -8.39
CA THR A 138 -21.37 1.39 -9.31
C THR A 138 -20.02 2.09 -9.51
N SER A 139 -18.95 1.59 -8.91
CA SER A 139 -17.62 2.17 -9.03
C SER A 139 -17.10 2.13 -10.46
N SER A 140 -16.47 3.20 -10.90
CA SER A 140 -15.76 3.25 -12.19
C SER A 140 -14.59 2.26 -12.29
N ARG A 141 -14.15 1.67 -11.17
CA ARG A 141 -13.10 0.66 -11.11
C ARG A 141 -13.62 -0.78 -11.33
N VAL A 142 -14.94 -1.01 -11.34
CA VAL A 142 -15.53 -2.34 -11.51
C VAL A 142 -15.11 -3.01 -12.82
N PRO A 143 -15.11 -2.35 -13.99
CA PRO A 143 -14.64 -2.96 -15.22
C PRO A 143 -13.19 -3.45 -15.11
N ARG A 144 -12.32 -2.65 -14.50
CA ARG A 144 -10.92 -3.02 -14.29
C ARG A 144 -10.76 -4.20 -13.30
N ALA A 145 -11.56 -4.22 -12.23
CA ALA A 145 -11.57 -5.33 -11.28
C ALA A 145 -11.97 -6.65 -11.95
N ASN A 146 -13.01 -6.64 -12.80
CA ASN A 146 -13.43 -7.82 -13.55
C ASN A 146 -12.34 -8.30 -14.52
N GLU A 147 -11.71 -7.40 -15.26
CA GLU A 147 -10.59 -7.75 -16.14
C GLU A 147 -9.44 -8.44 -15.37
N LEU A 148 -9.09 -7.94 -14.19
CA LEU A 148 -8.04 -8.53 -13.35
C LEU A 148 -8.45 -9.89 -12.79
N ILE A 149 -9.72 -10.08 -12.43
CA ILE A 149 -10.26 -11.39 -12.04
C ILE A 149 -10.12 -12.40 -13.19
N ASP A 150 -10.45 -12.00 -14.41
CA ASP A 150 -10.36 -12.90 -15.56
C ASP A 150 -8.90 -13.31 -15.85
N GLN A 151 -7.95 -12.37 -15.75
CA GLN A 151 -6.52 -12.68 -15.85
C GLN A 151 -6.06 -13.70 -14.78
N LEU A 152 -6.55 -13.55 -13.55
CA LEU A 152 -6.21 -14.47 -12.45
C LEU A 152 -6.84 -15.85 -12.67
N ARG A 153 -8.07 -15.92 -13.19
CA ARG A 153 -8.75 -17.17 -13.54
C ARG A 153 -8.01 -17.93 -14.64
N LEU A 154 -7.61 -17.22 -15.70
CA LEU A 154 -6.79 -17.82 -16.77
C LEU A 154 -5.48 -18.42 -16.24
N LYS A 155 -4.86 -17.76 -15.26
CA LYS A 155 -3.66 -18.31 -14.59
C LYS A 155 -3.95 -19.60 -13.83
N LEU A 156 -5.09 -19.70 -13.13
CA LEU A 156 -5.51 -20.92 -12.45
C LEU A 156 -5.84 -22.03 -13.46
N GLU A 157 -6.53 -21.71 -14.56
CA GLU A 157 -6.84 -22.66 -15.62
C GLU A 157 -5.56 -23.22 -16.26
N GLU A 158 -4.57 -22.36 -16.57
CA GLU A 158 -3.26 -22.79 -17.05
C GLU A 158 -2.61 -23.79 -16.10
N LYS A 159 -2.62 -23.51 -14.79
CA LYS A 159 -2.08 -24.44 -13.79
C LYS A 159 -2.79 -25.80 -13.84
N TYR A 160 -4.11 -25.82 -13.80
CA TYR A 160 -4.87 -27.06 -13.81
C TYR A 160 -4.69 -27.84 -15.10
N TYR A 161 -4.68 -27.15 -16.26
CA TYR A 161 -4.38 -27.75 -17.54
C TYR A 161 -3.01 -28.44 -17.55
N ARG A 162 -1.96 -27.75 -17.07
CA ARG A 162 -0.60 -28.33 -17.02
C ARG A 162 -0.52 -29.54 -16.08
N ILE A 163 -1.21 -29.51 -14.97
CA ILE A 163 -1.26 -30.65 -14.04
C ILE A 163 -1.97 -31.84 -14.70
N SER A 164 -3.03 -31.62 -15.49
CA SER A 164 -3.76 -32.70 -16.16
C SER A 164 -2.98 -33.40 -17.28
N LEU A 165 -1.85 -32.83 -17.71
CA LEU A 165 -0.96 -33.40 -18.71
C LEU A 165 0.17 -34.27 -18.12
N LEU A 166 0.31 -34.31 -16.78
CA LEU A 166 1.31 -35.10 -16.05
C LEU A 166 0.80 -36.48 -15.70
#